data_52fbc0148262149885bde75d827f992e
#
_entry.id   52fbc0148262149885bde75d827f992e
#
_cell.length_a   1.000
_cell.length_b   1.000
_cell.length_c   1.000
_cell.angle_alpha   90.00
_cell.angle_beta   90.00
_cell.angle_gamma   90.00
#
_symmetry.space_group_name_H-M   'P 1'
#
loop_
_entity.id
_entity.type
_entity.pdbx_description
1 polymer ?
#
loop_
_entity_poly.entity_id
_entity_poly.type
_entity_poly.pdbx_seq_one_letter_code
_entity_poly.pdbx_strand_id
1 'polypeptide(L)'
;MLHNILNVIVNFITPLGAFGVFLAEFLDGLFVFVPTTIIFLVAGFLFLKGPMSIALIKTLMLVVVLPASLGLVLGSFIFYIPSYIYGKTFLDRWGKWIGVSWNDIENMNTRFKKYELEDISIILARIALVPSVMVTVFCGIIHIPPKRYSIITFIGGFFKALSVALIGWSAGELYIQYADYIDRVEKLVLVLIVLILIAFFGYRKYGRKVV
;
A
#
# COMPACT_ATOMS: atom_id res chain seq x y z
N MET A 1 -15.16 -7.36 10.29
CA MET A 1 -14.73 -6.11 9.66
C MET A 1 -13.67 -6.38 8.58
N LEU A 2 -12.62 -7.12 8.87
CA LEU A 2 -11.55 -7.48 7.91
C LEU A 2 -12.09 -8.24 6.69
N HIS A 3 -12.96 -9.23 6.89
CA HIS A 3 -13.60 -10.00 5.83
C HIS A 3 -14.40 -9.13 4.85
N ASN A 4 -15.12 -8.14 5.35
CA ASN A 4 -15.86 -7.21 4.49
C ASN A 4 -14.92 -6.32 3.65
N ILE A 5 -13.80 -5.88 4.22
CA ILE A 5 -12.79 -5.09 3.49
C ILE A 5 -12.15 -5.95 2.40
N LEU A 6 -11.76 -7.19 2.71
CA LEU A 6 -11.21 -8.11 1.73
C LEU A 6 -12.20 -8.42 0.60
N ASN A 7 -13.46 -8.66 0.92
CA ASN A 7 -14.50 -8.90 -0.10
C ASN A 7 -14.70 -7.68 -1.01
N VAL A 8 -14.69 -6.46 -0.47
CA VAL A 8 -14.77 -5.24 -1.27
C VAL A 8 -13.56 -5.14 -2.21
N ILE A 9 -12.35 -5.38 -1.70
CA ILE A 9 -11.11 -5.35 -2.51
C ILE A 9 -11.17 -6.40 -3.62
N VAL A 10 -11.50 -7.65 -3.30
CA VAL A 10 -11.61 -8.74 -4.28
C VAL A 10 -12.67 -8.43 -5.33
N ASN A 11 -13.87 -8.02 -4.92
CA ASN A 11 -14.97 -7.71 -5.83
C ASN A 11 -14.68 -6.49 -6.72
N PHE A 12 -13.82 -5.57 -6.28
CA PHE A 12 -13.41 -4.42 -7.07
C PHE A 12 -12.28 -4.76 -8.06
N ILE A 13 -11.27 -5.52 -7.61
CA ILE A 13 -10.08 -5.81 -8.42
C ILE A 13 -10.37 -6.91 -9.44
N THR A 14 -11.09 -7.97 -9.06
CA THR A 14 -11.27 -9.14 -9.94
C THR A 14 -11.96 -8.81 -11.27
N PRO A 15 -13.09 -8.06 -11.32
CA PRO A 15 -13.74 -7.72 -12.60
C PRO A 15 -12.98 -6.64 -13.37
N LEU A 16 -12.24 -5.76 -12.71
CA LEU A 16 -11.53 -4.66 -13.34
C LEU A 16 -10.09 -4.99 -13.74
N GLY A 17 -9.50 -6.07 -13.18
CA GLY A 17 -8.15 -6.51 -13.50
C GLY A 17 -7.11 -5.38 -13.42
N ALA A 18 -6.39 -5.16 -14.53
CA ALA A 18 -5.37 -4.13 -14.64
C ALA A 18 -5.90 -2.70 -14.37
N PHE A 19 -7.14 -2.42 -14.79
CA PHE A 19 -7.76 -1.11 -14.55
C PHE A 19 -8.08 -0.89 -13.06
N GLY A 20 -8.50 -1.95 -12.35
CA GLY A 20 -8.73 -1.88 -10.91
C GLY A 20 -7.46 -1.57 -10.12
N VAL A 21 -6.34 -2.20 -10.50
CA VAL A 21 -5.02 -1.94 -9.91
C VAL A 21 -4.55 -0.51 -10.22
N PHE A 22 -4.70 -0.07 -11.46
CA PHE A 22 -4.40 1.31 -11.87
C PHE A 22 -5.19 2.32 -11.05
N LEU A 23 -6.52 2.14 -10.95
CA LEU A 23 -7.40 3.04 -10.24
C LEU A 23 -7.09 3.08 -8.73
N ALA A 24 -6.76 1.94 -8.14
CA ALA A 24 -6.38 1.86 -6.73
C ALA A 24 -5.12 2.68 -6.43
N GLU A 25 -4.08 2.57 -7.25
CA GLU A 25 -2.85 3.37 -7.09
C GLU A 25 -3.05 4.84 -7.47
N PHE A 26 -3.90 5.13 -8.44
CA PHE A 26 -4.30 6.50 -8.74
C PHE A 26 -4.97 7.16 -7.53
N LEU A 27 -5.86 6.44 -6.86
CA LEU A 27 -6.51 6.90 -5.63
C LEU A 27 -5.55 6.98 -4.43
N ASP A 28 -4.53 6.11 -4.34
CA ASP A 28 -3.47 6.22 -3.32
C ASP A 28 -2.69 7.54 -3.45
N GLY A 29 -2.54 8.03 -4.67
CA GLY A 29 -2.00 9.36 -4.93
C GLY A 29 -2.87 10.51 -4.43
N LEU A 30 -4.19 10.26 -4.23
CA LEU A 30 -5.18 11.25 -3.77
C LEU A 30 -5.49 11.14 -2.27
N PHE A 31 -5.51 9.92 -1.74
CA PHE A 31 -5.95 9.64 -0.38
C PHE A 31 -4.86 8.91 0.39
N VAL A 32 -4.48 9.45 1.54
CA VAL A 32 -3.44 8.88 2.42
C VAL A 32 -3.79 7.47 2.95
N PHE A 33 -5.05 7.05 2.86
CA PHE A 33 -5.59 5.87 3.53
C PHE A 33 -5.90 4.68 2.60
N VAL A 34 -5.52 4.72 1.33
CA VAL A 34 -5.75 3.57 0.43
C VAL A 34 -4.73 2.47 0.75
N PRO A 35 -5.16 1.27 1.18
CA PRO A 35 -4.23 0.20 1.56
C PRO A 35 -3.70 -0.54 0.32
N THR A 36 -2.97 0.15 -0.56
CA THR A 36 -2.48 -0.41 -1.84
C THR A 36 -1.58 -1.63 -1.67
N THR A 37 -0.84 -1.71 -0.56
CA THR A 37 -0.07 -2.91 -0.22
C THR A 37 -0.95 -4.15 -0.13
N ILE A 38 -2.13 -4.05 0.51
CA ILE A 38 -3.10 -5.16 0.58
C ILE A 38 -3.65 -5.46 -0.82
N ILE A 39 -3.91 -4.43 -1.62
CA ILE A 39 -4.40 -4.59 -2.99
C ILE A 39 -3.39 -5.37 -3.84
N PHE A 40 -2.09 -5.07 -3.76
CA PHE A 40 -1.07 -5.81 -4.49
C PHE A 40 -0.87 -7.24 -3.99
N LEU A 41 -0.94 -7.47 -2.67
CA LEU A 41 -0.94 -8.82 -2.11
C LEU A 41 -2.09 -9.65 -2.66
N VAL A 42 -3.31 -9.09 -2.63
CA VAL A 42 -4.52 -9.75 -3.15
C VAL A 42 -4.43 -9.93 -4.66
N ALA A 43 -3.94 -8.95 -5.41
CA ALA A 43 -3.76 -9.06 -6.85
C ALA A 43 -2.74 -10.16 -7.20
N GLY A 44 -1.61 -10.24 -6.48
CA GLY A 44 -0.64 -11.31 -6.62
C GLY A 44 -1.23 -12.68 -6.35
N PHE A 45 -1.98 -12.81 -5.27
CA PHE A 45 -2.67 -14.03 -4.88
C PHE A 45 -3.74 -14.48 -5.90
N LEU A 46 -4.52 -13.54 -6.45
CA LEU A 46 -5.66 -13.87 -7.35
C LEU A 46 -5.25 -14.10 -8.80
N PHE A 47 -4.36 -13.23 -9.33
CA PHE A 47 -4.02 -13.23 -10.75
C PHE A 47 -2.81 -14.09 -11.10
N LEU A 48 -1.92 -14.36 -10.13
CA LEU A 48 -0.71 -15.14 -10.34
C LEU A 48 -0.91 -16.54 -9.76
N LYS A 49 -1.17 -17.52 -10.63
CA LYS A 49 -1.40 -18.92 -10.22
C LYS A 49 -0.45 -19.86 -10.93
N GLY A 50 0.04 -20.87 -10.19
CA GLY A 50 0.92 -21.89 -10.72
C GLY A 50 2.40 -21.49 -10.75
N PRO A 51 3.28 -22.37 -11.28
CA PRO A 51 4.73 -22.19 -11.25
C PRO A 51 5.18 -20.98 -12.07
N MET A 52 6.33 -20.41 -11.71
CA MET A 52 6.95 -19.31 -12.42
C MET A 52 7.10 -19.65 -13.92
N SER A 53 6.42 -18.90 -14.77
CA SER A 53 6.39 -19.08 -16.21
C SER A 53 6.41 -17.74 -16.95
N ILE A 54 6.73 -17.74 -18.23
CA ILE A 54 6.68 -16.53 -19.05
C ILE A 54 5.28 -15.93 -19.08
N ALA A 55 4.23 -16.77 -19.10
CA ALA A 55 2.84 -16.31 -19.05
C ALA A 55 2.52 -15.61 -17.71
N LEU A 56 2.98 -16.17 -16.59
CA LEU A 56 2.82 -15.55 -15.27
C LEU A 56 3.54 -14.21 -15.18
N ILE A 57 4.79 -14.13 -15.69
CA ILE A 57 5.54 -12.86 -15.72
C ILE A 57 4.83 -11.82 -16.58
N LYS A 58 4.27 -12.19 -17.73
CA LYS A 58 3.46 -11.29 -18.55
C LYS A 58 2.23 -10.78 -17.80
N THR A 59 1.51 -11.66 -17.12
CA THR A 59 0.33 -11.29 -16.31
C THR A 59 0.75 -10.34 -15.18
N LEU A 60 1.81 -10.66 -14.43
CA LEU A 60 2.35 -9.80 -13.38
C LEU A 60 2.67 -8.40 -13.91
N MET A 61 3.36 -8.31 -15.04
CA MET A 61 3.75 -7.02 -15.62
C MET A 61 2.55 -6.23 -16.15
N LEU A 62 1.68 -6.86 -16.94
CA LEU A 62 0.59 -6.17 -17.64
C LEU A 62 -0.64 -5.90 -16.76
N VAL A 63 -0.91 -6.76 -15.77
CA VAL A 63 -2.10 -6.63 -14.93
C VAL A 63 -1.81 -5.92 -13.62
N VAL A 64 -0.60 -6.05 -13.09
CA VAL A 64 -0.28 -5.50 -11.76
C VAL A 64 0.75 -4.38 -11.85
N VAL A 65 1.97 -4.67 -12.29
CA VAL A 65 3.10 -3.77 -12.11
C VAL A 65 3.00 -2.49 -12.95
N LEU A 66 2.76 -2.61 -14.25
CA LEU A 66 2.66 -1.44 -15.13
C LEU A 66 1.44 -0.56 -14.82
N PRO A 67 0.22 -1.12 -14.65
CA PRO A 67 -0.94 -0.31 -14.26
C PRO A 67 -0.75 0.41 -12.93
N ALA A 68 -0.20 -0.28 -11.92
CA ALA A 68 0.11 0.32 -10.62
C ALA A 68 1.07 1.50 -10.76
N SER A 69 2.19 1.29 -11.46
CA SER A 69 3.21 2.34 -11.63
C SER A 69 2.68 3.57 -12.34
N LEU A 70 1.86 3.37 -13.39
CA LEU A 70 1.20 4.46 -14.12
C LEU A 70 0.15 5.17 -13.26
N GLY A 71 -0.66 4.42 -12.54
CA GLY A 71 -1.65 4.97 -11.60
C GLY A 71 -1.01 5.86 -10.54
N LEU A 72 0.08 5.38 -9.93
CA LEU A 72 0.83 6.14 -8.94
C LEU A 72 1.39 7.46 -9.51
N VAL A 73 2.01 7.41 -10.69
CA VAL A 73 2.55 8.62 -11.32
C VAL A 73 1.44 9.64 -11.58
N LEU A 74 0.35 9.22 -12.21
CA LEU A 74 -0.74 10.12 -12.58
C LEU A 74 -1.49 10.66 -11.35
N GLY A 75 -1.80 9.80 -10.38
CA GLY A 75 -2.47 10.20 -9.14
C GLY A 75 -1.63 11.17 -8.31
N SER A 76 -0.31 10.92 -8.22
CA SER A 76 0.59 11.77 -7.44
C SER A 76 0.75 13.20 -8.00
N PHE A 77 0.53 13.43 -9.29
CA PHE A 77 0.61 14.79 -9.85
C PHE A 77 -0.37 15.77 -9.22
N ILE A 78 -1.47 15.30 -8.68
CA ILE A 78 -2.49 16.14 -8.03
C ILE A 78 -1.94 16.88 -6.81
N PHE A 79 -1.05 16.27 -6.04
CA PHE A 79 -0.37 16.93 -4.93
C PHE A 79 1.02 17.44 -5.29
N TYR A 80 1.69 16.82 -6.27
CA TYR A 80 3.00 17.26 -6.71
C TYR A 80 2.96 18.65 -7.32
N ILE A 81 2.03 18.92 -8.26
CA ILE A 81 1.96 20.23 -8.95
C ILE A 81 1.71 21.39 -7.97
N PRO A 82 0.69 21.32 -7.08
CA PRO A 82 0.50 22.41 -6.12
C PRO A 82 1.67 22.58 -5.15
N SER A 83 2.29 21.50 -4.68
CA SER A 83 3.45 21.59 -3.80
C SER A 83 4.68 22.14 -4.51
N TYR A 84 4.85 21.85 -5.80
CA TYR A 84 5.91 22.42 -6.64
C TYR A 84 5.75 23.91 -6.87
N ILE A 85 4.50 24.38 -7.12
CA ILE A 85 4.23 25.79 -7.42
C ILE A 85 4.20 26.65 -6.15
N TYR A 86 3.51 26.19 -5.11
CA TYR A 86 3.23 26.98 -3.91
C TYR A 86 4.13 26.64 -2.71
N GLY A 87 4.92 25.56 -2.78
CA GLY A 87 5.88 25.18 -1.77
C GLY A 87 5.30 25.15 -0.35
N LYS A 88 5.92 25.91 0.57
CA LYS A 88 5.50 25.98 1.98
C LYS A 88 4.06 26.48 2.14
N THR A 89 3.61 27.43 1.32
CA THR A 89 2.24 27.98 1.40
C THR A 89 1.17 26.90 1.15
N PHE A 90 1.45 25.97 0.25
CA PHE A 90 0.59 24.81 0.05
C PHE A 90 0.49 23.96 1.32
N LEU A 91 1.61 23.68 1.95
CA LEU A 91 1.67 22.86 3.14
C LEU A 91 0.99 23.53 4.35
N ASP A 92 1.19 24.82 4.54
CA ASP A 92 0.56 25.61 5.62
C ASP A 92 -0.97 25.57 5.50
N ARG A 93 -1.51 25.55 4.27
CA ARG A 93 -2.95 25.54 4.01
C ARG A 93 -3.56 24.14 4.03
N TRP A 94 -2.89 23.16 3.41
CA TRP A 94 -3.42 21.82 3.16
C TRP A 94 -2.76 20.73 3.97
N GLY A 95 -1.60 21.00 4.61
CA GLY A 95 -0.79 20.02 5.33
C GLY A 95 -1.57 19.25 6.40
N LYS A 96 -2.42 19.92 7.16
CA LYS A 96 -3.28 19.29 8.18
C LYS A 96 -4.26 18.28 7.58
N TRP A 97 -4.75 18.56 6.38
CA TRP A 97 -5.75 17.71 5.70
C TRP A 97 -5.11 16.48 5.07
N ILE A 98 -3.91 16.65 4.52
CA ILE A 98 -3.13 15.55 3.92
C ILE A 98 -2.24 14.81 4.92
N GLY A 99 -2.23 15.21 6.20
CA GLY A 99 -1.44 14.59 7.25
C GLY A 99 0.08 14.78 7.11
N VAL A 100 0.53 15.89 6.46
CA VAL A 100 1.95 16.21 6.25
C VAL A 100 2.26 17.55 6.89
N SER A 101 3.27 17.59 7.75
CA SER A 101 3.76 18.79 8.41
C SER A 101 5.09 19.28 7.81
N TRP A 102 5.42 20.55 8.08
CA TRP A 102 6.73 21.08 7.69
C TRP A 102 7.89 20.30 8.34
N ASN A 103 7.69 19.86 9.59
CA ASN A 103 8.68 19.08 10.31
C ASN A 103 8.96 17.73 9.63
N ASP A 104 7.95 17.10 9.02
CA ASP A 104 8.12 15.86 8.24
C ASP A 104 8.98 16.11 7.01
N ILE A 105 8.74 17.22 6.30
CA ILE A 105 9.53 17.63 5.13
C ILE A 105 10.99 17.90 5.52
N GLU A 106 11.22 18.61 6.61
CA GLU A 106 12.57 18.93 7.11
C GLU A 106 13.33 17.67 7.55
N ASN A 107 12.66 16.77 8.23
CA ASN A 107 13.20 15.46 8.59
C ASN A 107 13.58 14.61 7.37
N MET A 108 12.74 14.59 6.34
CA MET A 108 13.05 13.90 5.08
C MET A 108 14.24 14.55 4.38
N ASN A 109 14.26 15.88 4.27
CA ASN A 109 15.35 16.63 3.64
C ASN A 109 16.70 16.36 4.33
N THR A 110 16.73 16.35 5.68
CA THR A 110 17.92 16.04 6.44
C THR A 110 18.43 14.63 6.20
N ARG A 111 17.52 13.66 6.14
CA ARG A 111 17.85 12.25 5.86
C ARG A 111 18.39 12.06 4.43
N PHE A 112 17.79 12.71 3.44
CA PHE A 112 18.15 12.52 2.03
C PHE A 112 19.46 13.21 1.68
N LYS A 113 19.74 14.42 2.22
CA LYS A 113 21.01 15.12 2.04
C LYS A 113 22.20 14.34 2.63
N LYS A 114 21.99 13.56 3.69
CA LYS A 114 23.06 12.80 4.34
C LYS A 114 23.71 11.76 3.42
N TYR A 115 23.00 11.28 2.41
CA TYR A 115 23.46 10.17 1.57
C TYR A 115 23.87 10.56 0.16
N GLU A 116 23.79 11.84 -0.25
CA GLU A 116 24.07 12.34 -1.62
C GLU A 116 23.32 11.59 -2.77
N LEU A 117 22.34 10.73 -2.40
CA LEU A 117 21.62 9.83 -3.29
C LEU A 117 20.12 10.16 -3.29
N GLU A 118 19.77 11.40 -3.65
CA GLU A 118 18.38 11.88 -3.61
C GLU A 118 17.40 10.93 -4.32
N ASP A 119 17.72 10.51 -5.54
CA ASP A 119 16.84 9.67 -6.37
C ASP A 119 16.63 8.30 -5.75
N ILE A 120 17.70 7.66 -5.29
CA ILE A 120 17.65 6.33 -4.66
C ILE A 120 16.87 6.41 -3.34
N SER A 121 17.09 7.46 -2.55
CA SER A 121 16.36 7.68 -1.31
C SER A 121 14.86 7.84 -1.52
N ILE A 122 14.45 8.53 -2.58
CA ILE A 122 13.04 8.70 -2.97
C ILE A 122 12.45 7.36 -3.45
N ILE A 123 13.18 6.61 -4.27
CA ILE A 123 12.76 5.27 -4.71
C ILE A 123 12.57 4.35 -3.50
N LEU A 124 13.53 4.32 -2.58
CA LEU A 124 13.45 3.51 -1.36
C LEU A 124 12.29 3.94 -0.47
N ALA A 125 12.04 5.26 -0.32
CA ALA A 125 10.90 5.77 0.43
C ALA A 125 9.55 5.34 -0.20
N ARG A 126 9.47 5.22 -1.53
CA ARG A 126 8.29 4.72 -2.24
C ARG A 126 8.08 3.21 -2.05
N ILE A 127 9.15 2.44 -1.98
CA ILE A 127 9.10 0.98 -1.73
C ILE A 127 8.77 0.72 -0.26
N ALA A 128 9.31 1.54 0.64
CA ALA A 128 9.04 1.46 2.06
C ALA A 128 7.59 1.90 2.37
N LEU A 129 7.14 1.63 3.59
CA LEU A 129 5.80 2.00 4.07
C LEU A 129 5.64 3.52 4.36
N VAL A 130 6.35 4.37 3.62
CA VAL A 130 6.20 5.83 3.73
C VAL A 130 4.96 6.25 2.94
N PRO A 131 4.06 7.06 3.51
CA PRO A 131 2.87 7.51 2.80
C PRO A 131 3.20 8.19 1.46
N SER A 132 2.58 7.72 0.37
CA SER A 132 2.85 8.20 -1.00
C SER A 132 2.70 9.71 -1.14
N VAL A 133 1.69 10.30 -0.48
CA VAL A 133 1.43 11.74 -0.48
C VAL A 133 2.58 12.52 0.16
N MET A 134 3.17 12.02 1.25
CA MET A 134 4.30 12.67 1.93
C MET A 134 5.52 12.77 1.02
N VAL A 135 5.89 11.66 0.35
CA VAL A 135 6.99 11.63 -0.62
C VAL A 135 6.70 12.57 -1.81
N THR A 136 5.46 12.59 -2.28
CA THR A 136 5.00 13.44 -3.38
C THR A 136 5.15 14.93 -3.06
N VAL A 137 4.62 15.36 -1.91
CA VAL A 137 4.68 16.76 -1.46
C VAL A 137 6.13 17.18 -1.21
N PHE A 138 6.93 16.30 -0.60
CA PHE A 138 8.36 16.53 -0.43
C PHE A 138 9.06 16.82 -1.76
N CYS A 139 8.88 15.94 -2.76
CA CYS A 139 9.48 16.11 -4.08
C CYS A 139 9.04 17.42 -4.77
N GLY A 140 7.79 17.84 -4.58
CA GLY A 140 7.31 19.13 -5.08
C GLY A 140 8.00 20.30 -4.40
N ILE A 141 8.07 20.31 -3.07
CA ILE A 141 8.66 21.40 -2.27
C ILE A 141 10.15 21.59 -2.56
N ILE A 142 10.91 20.51 -2.75
CA ILE A 142 12.34 20.61 -3.12
C ILE A 142 12.55 20.85 -4.63
N HIS A 143 11.48 21.07 -5.38
CA HIS A 143 11.50 21.45 -6.80
C HIS A 143 12.19 20.41 -7.71
N ILE A 144 12.00 19.11 -7.48
CA ILE A 144 12.46 18.08 -8.43
C ILE A 144 11.74 18.30 -9.76
N PRO A 145 12.45 18.35 -10.92
CA PRO A 145 11.79 18.58 -12.21
C PRO A 145 10.73 17.50 -12.51
N PRO A 146 9.56 17.87 -13.11
CA PRO A 146 8.44 16.93 -13.33
C PRO A 146 8.84 15.64 -14.06
N LYS A 147 9.71 15.76 -15.07
CA LYS A 147 10.22 14.60 -15.82
C LYS A 147 11.02 13.64 -14.93
N ARG A 148 11.95 14.17 -14.13
CA ARG A 148 12.75 13.37 -13.18
C ARG A 148 11.86 12.75 -12.12
N TYR A 149 10.91 13.52 -11.57
CA TYR A 149 9.92 13.06 -10.61
C TYR A 149 9.10 11.88 -11.14
N SER A 150 8.59 11.96 -12.38
CA SER A 150 7.81 10.90 -13.02
C SER A 150 8.59 9.59 -13.13
N ILE A 151 9.85 9.68 -13.58
CA ILE A 151 10.73 8.51 -13.74
C ILE A 151 11.00 7.85 -12.40
N ILE A 152 11.40 8.62 -11.38
CA ILE A 152 11.69 8.12 -10.04
C ILE A 152 10.44 7.49 -9.40
N THR A 153 9.29 8.16 -9.55
CA THR A 153 8.00 7.67 -9.03
C THR A 153 7.57 6.39 -9.73
N PHE A 154 7.73 6.32 -11.06
CA PHE A 154 7.46 5.10 -11.82
C PHE A 154 8.32 3.93 -11.37
N ILE A 155 9.64 4.13 -11.24
CA ILE A 155 10.58 3.11 -10.78
C ILE A 155 10.24 2.65 -9.36
N GLY A 156 9.98 3.58 -8.45
CA GLY A 156 9.60 3.25 -7.07
C GLY A 156 8.29 2.46 -6.98
N GLY A 157 7.27 2.89 -7.74
CA GLY A 157 5.99 2.17 -7.86
C GLY A 157 6.14 0.80 -8.49
N PHE A 158 7.00 0.69 -9.52
CA PHE A 158 7.32 -0.57 -10.17
C PHE A 158 7.89 -1.60 -9.20
N PHE A 159 8.92 -1.26 -8.46
CA PHE A 159 9.53 -2.16 -7.49
C PHE A 159 8.62 -2.46 -6.30
N LYS A 160 7.84 -1.49 -5.83
CA LYS A 160 6.83 -1.70 -4.79
C LYS A 160 5.79 -2.72 -5.24
N ALA A 161 5.15 -2.49 -6.38
CA ALA A 161 4.12 -3.38 -6.92
C ALA A 161 4.67 -4.79 -7.23
N LEU A 162 5.87 -4.86 -7.82
CA LEU A 162 6.55 -6.11 -8.13
C LEU A 162 6.80 -6.94 -6.88
N SER A 163 7.48 -6.36 -5.88
CA SER A 163 7.85 -7.08 -4.66
C SER A 163 6.62 -7.54 -3.87
N VAL A 164 5.63 -6.68 -3.70
CA VAL A 164 4.43 -7.00 -2.92
C VAL A 164 3.55 -8.02 -3.65
N ALA A 165 3.39 -7.92 -4.98
CA ALA A 165 2.63 -8.89 -5.76
C ALA A 165 3.32 -10.28 -5.78
N LEU A 166 4.67 -10.33 -5.83
CA LEU A 166 5.40 -11.60 -5.71
C LEU A 166 5.23 -12.24 -4.34
N ILE A 167 5.20 -11.44 -3.27
CA ILE A 167 4.88 -11.94 -1.92
C ILE A 167 3.44 -12.50 -1.90
N GLY A 168 2.49 -11.80 -2.52
CA GLY A 168 1.11 -12.26 -2.63
C GLY A 168 0.98 -13.58 -3.41
N TRP A 169 1.69 -13.71 -4.52
CA TRP A 169 1.78 -14.96 -5.29
C TRP A 169 2.37 -16.10 -4.46
N SER A 170 3.52 -15.89 -3.81
CA SER A 170 4.14 -16.90 -2.94
C SER A 170 3.23 -17.32 -1.80
N ALA A 171 2.50 -16.39 -1.19
CA ALA A 171 1.52 -16.68 -0.17
C ALA A 171 0.35 -17.50 -0.74
N GLY A 172 -0.05 -17.26 -1.98
CA GLY A 172 -1.08 -18.04 -2.68
C GLY A 172 -0.67 -19.48 -2.91
N GLU A 173 0.54 -19.71 -3.39
CA GLU A 173 1.09 -21.06 -3.57
C GLU A 173 1.18 -21.83 -2.24
N LEU A 174 1.68 -21.18 -1.18
CA LEU A 174 1.73 -21.75 0.16
C LEU A 174 0.32 -22.02 0.70
N TYR A 175 -0.63 -21.12 0.49
CA TYR A 175 -2.01 -21.32 0.91
C TYR A 175 -2.63 -22.56 0.26
N ILE A 176 -2.44 -22.76 -1.04
CA ILE A 176 -2.94 -23.93 -1.76
C ILE A 176 -2.29 -25.21 -1.23
N GLN A 177 -0.97 -25.18 -0.98
CA GLN A 177 -0.23 -26.32 -0.47
C GLN A 177 -0.64 -26.71 0.97
N TYR A 178 -0.94 -25.73 1.80
CA TYR A 178 -1.22 -25.93 3.22
C TYR A 178 -2.68 -25.61 3.62
N ALA A 179 -3.59 -25.54 2.66
CA ALA A 179 -4.99 -25.15 2.89
C ALA A 179 -5.67 -25.96 4.02
N ASP A 180 -5.47 -27.28 4.05
CA ASP A 180 -6.03 -28.16 5.09
C ASP A 180 -5.47 -27.86 6.50
N TYR A 181 -4.22 -27.43 6.59
CA TYR A 181 -3.62 -27.05 7.88
C TYR A 181 -4.11 -25.67 8.33
N ILE A 182 -4.22 -24.73 7.40
CA ILE A 182 -4.70 -23.36 7.65
C ILE A 182 -6.15 -23.41 8.14
N ASP A 183 -7.00 -24.21 7.50
CA ASP A 183 -8.42 -24.38 7.87
C ASP A 183 -8.57 -24.97 9.29
N ARG A 184 -7.68 -25.90 9.69
CA ARG A 184 -7.65 -26.43 11.08
C ARG A 184 -7.19 -25.38 12.08
N VAL A 185 -6.14 -24.60 11.75
CA VAL A 185 -5.63 -23.55 12.63
C VAL A 185 -6.63 -22.43 12.78
N GLU A 186 -7.30 -22.01 11.69
CA GLU A 186 -8.36 -20.99 11.73
C GLU A 186 -9.50 -21.41 12.66
N LYS A 187 -9.98 -22.66 12.57
CA LYS A 187 -11.00 -23.20 13.46
C LYS A 187 -10.55 -23.22 14.93
N LEU A 188 -9.29 -23.62 15.18
CA LEU A 188 -8.73 -23.59 16.54
C LEU A 188 -8.63 -22.17 17.10
N VAL A 189 -8.16 -21.21 16.31
CA VAL A 189 -8.08 -19.80 16.70
C VAL A 189 -9.47 -19.22 16.96
N LEU A 190 -10.45 -19.51 16.12
CA LEU A 190 -11.85 -19.11 16.32
C LEU A 190 -12.40 -19.65 17.64
N VAL A 191 -12.21 -20.96 17.91
CA VAL A 191 -12.63 -21.58 19.18
C VAL A 191 -11.95 -20.90 20.37
N LEU A 192 -10.67 -20.61 20.27
CA LEU A 192 -9.89 -19.96 21.32
C LEU A 192 -10.37 -18.52 21.58
N ILE A 193 -10.67 -17.76 20.54
CA ILE A 193 -11.27 -16.42 20.64
C ILE A 193 -12.64 -16.49 21.32
N VAL A 194 -13.49 -17.44 20.92
CA VAL A 194 -14.82 -17.62 21.52
C VAL A 194 -14.69 -17.98 23.00
N LEU A 195 -13.78 -18.88 23.37
CA LEU A 195 -13.52 -19.23 24.76
C LEU A 195 -13.04 -18.03 25.59
N ILE A 196 -12.11 -17.24 25.04
CA ILE A 196 -11.63 -16.01 25.70
C ILE A 196 -12.79 -15.02 25.89
N LEU A 197 -13.63 -14.84 24.89
CA LEU A 197 -14.81 -13.95 25.00
C LEU A 197 -15.81 -14.47 26.06
N ILE A 198 -16.10 -15.76 26.08
CA ILE A 198 -16.98 -16.38 27.09
C ILE A 198 -16.39 -16.20 28.49
N ALA A 199 -15.09 -16.47 28.67
CA ALA A 199 -14.39 -16.27 29.94
C ALA A 199 -14.40 -14.81 30.36
N PHE A 200 -14.15 -13.87 29.46
CA PHE A 200 -14.17 -12.44 29.73
C PHE A 200 -15.56 -11.95 30.13
N PHE A 201 -16.61 -12.34 29.39
CA PHE A 201 -17.99 -11.98 29.74
C PHE A 201 -18.47 -12.67 31.02
N GLY A 202 -18.08 -13.93 31.23
CA GLY A 202 -18.33 -14.69 32.46
C GLY A 202 -17.70 -13.99 33.68
N TYR A 203 -16.42 -13.66 33.60
CA TYR A 203 -15.70 -12.94 34.66
C TYR A 203 -16.34 -11.58 34.97
N ARG A 204 -16.74 -10.82 33.95
CA ARG A 204 -17.40 -9.51 34.11
C ARG A 204 -18.80 -9.63 34.74
N LYS A 205 -19.51 -10.73 34.49
CA LYS A 205 -20.86 -10.97 35.05
C LYS A 205 -20.80 -11.48 36.50
N TYR A 206 -19.79 -12.30 36.85
CA TYR A 206 -19.64 -12.83 38.20
C TYR A 206 -18.82 -11.91 39.11
N GLY A 207 -17.84 -11.19 38.60
CA GLY A 207 -17.02 -10.26 39.39
C GLY A 207 -17.77 -9.03 39.91
N ARG A 208 -18.96 -8.73 39.40
CA ARG A 208 -19.84 -7.64 39.90
C ARG A 208 -20.76 -8.04 41.06
N LYS A 209 -20.72 -9.31 41.52
CA LYS A 209 -21.54 -9.78 42.63
C LYS A 209 -20.79 -9.91 43.97
N VAL A 210 -19.57 -9.47 44.05
CA VAL A 210 -18.71 -9.57 45.24
C VAL A 210 -18.13 -8.18 45.61
N VAL A 211 -18.97 -7.14 45.57
CA VAL A 211 -18.76 -5.87 46.30
C VAL A 211 -20.10 -5.39 46.82
#